data_d0066b8105e7b74cbba1bd04f472298c
#
_entry.id   d0066b8105e7b74cbba1bd04f472298c
#
_cell.length_a   1.000
_cell.length_b   1.000
_cell.length_c   1.000
_cell.angle_alpha   90.00
_cell.angle_beta   90.00
_cell.angle_gamma   90.00
#
_symmetry.space_group_name_H-M   'P 1'
#
loop_
_entity.id
_entity.type
_entity.pdbx_description
1 polymer ?
#
loop_
_entity_poly.entity_id
_entity_poly.type
_entity_poly.pdbx_seq_one_letter_code
_entity_poly.pdbx_strand_id
1 'polypeptide(L)'
;MVQINFVGLGLGVALTLLAVVLHYARGTGWTPTADISQEVLERRASTVPETDFPEPMNRSIGGGAAPAGAVTGGEEGAELEEGGEAEEGGPGDIPEDEIEYFDVEFVKQGETIELANNETILEQGEEQGWDLPYACRQGQCVSCAGQITSGGNAEDYVEHDNQQMLDDAELDEGYTLTCVAYPRADFAIETGEAP
;
A
#
# COMPACT_ATOMS: atom_id res chain seq x y z
N MET A 1 -43.93 -2.56 36.28
CA MET A 1 -43.25 -3.76 36.79
C MET A 1 -43.14 -4.73 35.63
N VAL A 2 -41.92 -5.08 35.24
CA VAL A 2 -41.68 -6.04 34.14
C VAL A 2 -41.89 -7.44 34.72
N GLN A 3 -42.91 -8.16 34.24
CA GLN A 3 -43.10 -9.56 34.63
C GLN A 3 -42.09 -10.42 33.85
N ILE A 4 -41.12 -10.99 34.55
CA ILE A 4 -40.12 -11.90 33.95
C ILE A 4 -40.80 -13.26 33.77
N ASN A 5 -40.93 -13.69 32.52
CA ASN A 5 -41.47 -15.01 32.20
C ASN A 5 -40.37 -16.07 32.45
N PHE A 6 -40.41 -16.71 33.61
CA PHE A 6 -39.43 -17.72 34.01
C PHE A 6 -39.39 -18.94 33.07
N VAL A 7 -40.49 -19.26 32.39
CA VAL A 7 -40.54 -20.34 31.41
C VAL A 7 -39.71 -19.98 30.17
N GLY A 8 -39.86 -18.74 29.67
CA GLY A 8 -39.04 -18.25 28.54
C GLY A 8 -37.56 -18.15 28.88
N LEU A 9 -37.22 -17.68 30.08
CA LEU A 9 -35.85 -17.62 30.56
C LEU A 9 -35.22 -19.01 30.66
N GLY A 10 -35.94 -19.99 31.24
CA GLY A 10 -35.47 -21.37 31.36
C GLY A 10 -35.24 -22.04 30.02
N LEU A 11 -36.14 -21.83 29.06
CA LEU A 11 -36.01 -22.36 27.70
C LEU A 11 -34.81 -21.74 26.95
N GLY A 12 -34.62 -20.43 27.12
CA GLY A 12 -33.47 -19.72 26.54
C GLY A 12 -32.13 -20.25 27.05
N VAL A 13 -31.98 -20.40 28.37
CA VAL A 13 -30.78 -20.97 28.97
C VAL A 13 -30.55 -22.42 28.54
N ALA A 14 -31.59 -23.24 28.44
CA ALA A 14 -31.47 -24.61 27.98
C ALA A 14 -30.99 -24.69 26.52
N LEU A 15 -31.49 -23.86 25.63
CA LEU A 15 -31.09 -23.81 24.23
C LEU A 15 -29.65 -23.33 24.06
N THR A 16 -29.24 -22.33 24.83
CA THR A 16 -27.83 -21.86 24.77
C THR A 16 -26.85 -22.91 25.29
N LEU A 17 -27.18 -23.60 26.38
CA LEU A 17 -26.37 -24.70 26.89
C LEU A 17 -26.29 -25.86 25.88
N LEU A 18 -27.41 -26.21 25.22
CA LEU A 18 -27.43 -27.22 24.18
C LEU A 18 -26.53 -26.82 23.00
N ALA A 19 -26.60 -25.56 22.56
CA ALA A 19 -25.78 -25.05 21.48
C ALA A 19 -24.28 -25.10 21.83
N VAL A 20 -23.92 -24.73 23.07
CA VAL A 20 -22.54 -24.81 23.57
C VAL A 20 -22.07 -26.26 23.62
N VAL A 21 -22.86 -27.18 24.17
CA VAL A 21 -22.52 -28.60 24.22
C VAL A 21 -22.34 -29.18 22.81
N LEU A 22 -23.22 -28.84 21.88
CA LEU A 22 -23.13 -29.30 20.48
C LEU A 22 -21.89 -28.70 19.80
N HIS A 23 -21.54 -27.46 20.09
CA HIS A 23 -20.34 -26.84 19.55
C HIS A 23 -19.06 -27.54 20.04
N TYR A 24 -18.98 -27.83 21.35
CA TYR A 24 -17.83 -28.53 21.89
C TYR A 24 -17.83 -30.02 21.57
N ALA A 25 -18.99 -30.70 21.53
CA ALA A 25 -19.07 -32.14 21.22
C ALA A 25 -18.81 -32.44 19.72
N ARG A 26 -19.18 -31.52 18.84
CA ARG A 26 -18.85 -31.63 17.42
C ARG A 26 -17.48 -31.09 17.09
N GLY A 27 -16.75 -30.54 18.06
CA GLY A 27 -15.43 -29.94 17.96
C GLY A 27 -15.03 -29.70 16.53
N THR A 28 -14.68 -28.51 16.12
CA THR A 28 -14.02 -28.34 14.82
C THR A 28 -12.79 -29.21 14.85
N GLY A 29 -12.92 -30.46 14.38
CA GLY A 29 -11.82 -31.38 14.16
C GLY A 29 -10.93 -30.79 13.09
N TRP A 30 -10.15 -29.76 13.45
CA TRP A 30 -9.07 -29.30 12.62
C TRP A 30 -8.05 -30.44 12.55
N THR A 31 -8.09 -31.18 11.46
CA THR A 31 -7.01 -32.10 11.12
C THR A 31 -5.95 -31.25 10.41
N PRO A 32 -4.74 -31.12 10.96
CA PRO A 32 -3.66 -30.45 10.25
C PRO A 32 -3.50 -31.13 8.89
N THR A 33 -3.49 -30.33 7.83
CA THR A 33 -3.17 -30.80 6.48
C THR A 33 -1.80 -31.47 6.54
N ALA A 34 -1.65 -32.63 5.88
CA ALA A 34 -0.36 -33.31 5.84
C ALA A 34 0.72 -32.33 5.34
N ASP A 35 1.84 -32.29 6.02
CA ASP A 35 2.97 -31.44 5.61
C ASP A 35 3.53 -31.97 4.28
N ILE A 36 3.25 -31.23 3.22
CA ILE A 36 3.71 -31.53 1.85
C ILE A 36 5.03 -30.83 1.51
N SER A 37 5.66 -30.15 2.48
CA SER A 37 6.87 -29.33 2.25
C SER A 37 8.01 -30.16 1.64
N GLN A 38 8.22 -31.37 2.11
CA GLN A 38 9.28 -32.25 1.59
C GLN A 38 8.99 -32.68 0.14
N GLU A 39 7.76 -33.04 -0.16
CA GLU A 39 7.36 -33.45 -1.53
C GLU A 39 7.52 -32.27 -2.52
N VAL A 40 7.16 -31.06 -2.09
CA VAL A 40 7.32 -29.85 -2.92
C VAL A 40 8.80 -29.53 -3.15
N LEU A 41 9.65 -29.67 -2.12
CA LEU A 41 11.09 -29.46 -2.24
C LEU A 41 11.74 -30.50 -3.17
N GLU A 42 11.39 -31.76 -3.07
CA GLU A 42 11.90 -32.82 -3.96
C GLU A 42 11.45 -32.61 -5.39
N ARG A 43 10.17 -32.22 -5.60
CA ARG A 43 9.66 -31.89 -6.93
C ARG A 43 10.38 -30.68 -7.52
N ARG A 44 10.63 -29.65 -6.71
CA ARG A 44 11.36 -28.46 -7.14
C ARG A 44 12.82 -28.81 -7.52
N ALA A 45 13.50 -29.59 -6.69
CA ALA A 45 14.87 -30.03 -6.96
C ALA A 45 14.99 -30.86 -8.26
N SER A 46 13.92 -31.57 -8.65
CA SER A 46 13.91 -32.36 -9.88
C SER A 46 13.51 -31.60 -11.14
N THR A 47 12.80 -30.46 -11.00
CA THR A 47 12.21 -29.74 -12.12
C THR A 47 12.88 -28.39 -12.41
N VAL A 48 13.53 -27.78 -11.42
CA VAL A 48 14.26 -26.53 -11.58
C VAL A 48 15.74 -26.84 -11.74
N PRO A 49 16.36 -26.58 -12.90
CA PRO A 49 17.82 -26.69 -13.05
C PRO A 49 18.48 -25.74 -12.04
N GLU A 50 19.53 -26.20 -11.36
CA GLU A 50 20.35 -25.31 -10.53
C GLU A 50 20.90 -24.20 -11.41
N THR A 51 20.31 -23.02 -11.27
CA THR A 51 20.87 -21.79 -11.83
C THR A 51 21.98 -21.35 -10.90
N ASP A 52 23.20 -21.45 -11.36
CA ASP A 52 24.37 -20.87 -10.69
C ASP A 52 24.21 -19.34 -10.75
N PHE A 53 23.64 -18.76 -9.69
CA PHE A 53 23.62 -17.31 -9.56
C PHE A 53 25.03 -16.87 -9.20
N PRO A 54 25.67 -16.02 -10.00
CA PRO A 54 26.92 -15.40 -9.59
C PRO A 54 26.67 -14.71 -8.25
N GLU A 55 27.47 -15.05 -7.25
CA GLU A 55 27.31 -14.48 -5.91
C GLU A 55 27.22 -12.95 -6.03
N PRO A 56 26.15 -12.34 -5.51
CA PRO A 56 26.04 -10.90 -5.56
C PRO A 56 27.17 -10.32 -4.73
N MET A 57 28.13 -9.70 -5.42
CA MET A 57 29.18 -8.93 -4.79
C MET A 57 28.54 -7.96 -3.79
N ASN A 58 28.70 -8.30 -2.51
CA ASN A 58 28.53 -7.39 -1.39
C ASN A 58 27.10 -6.89 -1.09
N ARG A 59 26.22 -7.80 -0.61
CA ARG A 59 25.14 -7.39 0.26
C ARG A 59 25.30 -8.06 1.62
N SER A 60 26.11 -7.45 2.45
CA SER A 60 26.14 -7.69 3.90
C SER A 60 24.84 -7.16 4.50
N ILE A 61 23.77 -7.98 4.50
CA ILE A 61 22.59 -7.72 5.30
C ILE A 61 22.84 -8.35 6.67
N GLY A 62 23.25 -7.51 7.60
CA GLY A 62 22.89 -7.59 8.99
C GLY A 62 23.53 -8.68 9.84
N GLY A 63 24.36 -8.31 10.78
CA GLY A 63 24.46 -8.92 12.10
C GLY A 63 25.44 -10.08 12.23
N GLY A 64 26.71 -9.79 12.24
CA GLY A 64 27.76 -10.64 12.75
C GLY A 64 28.89 -9.78 13.32
N ALA A 65 29.17 -9.92 14.59
CA ALA A 65 30.22 -9.21 15.30
C ALA A 65 31.54 -9.27 14.55
N ALA A 66 32.06 -8.12 14.14
CA ALA A 66 33.40 -7.97 13.60
C ALA A 66 34.42 -7.98 14.76
N PRO A 67 35.52 -8.75 14.65
CA PRO A 67 36.67 -8.53 15.53
C PRO A 67 37.42 -7.24 15.12
N ALA A 68 37.78 -6.49 16.11
CA ALA A 68 38.57 -5.27 15.96
C ALA A 68 39.91 -5.57 15.28
N GLY A 69 40.11 -5.01 14.10
CA GLY A 69 41.37 -4.97 13.40
C GLY A 69 41.64 -3.57 12.90
N ALA A 70 42.68 -2.95 13.43
CA ALA A 70 43.15 -1.62 13.18
C ALA A 70 43.35 -1.32 11.69
N VAL A 71 42.84 -0.19 11.21
CA VAL A 71 43.34 0.51 10.03
C VAL A 71 43.78 1.89 10.43
N THR A 72 45.08 2.06 10.33
CA THR A 72 45.78 3.34 10.43
C THR A 72 45.53 4.17 9.15
N GLY A 73 45.21 5.43 9.34
CA GLY A 73 45.64 6.63 8.64
C GLY A 73 45.56 6.68 7.13
N GLY A 74 44.78 7.62 6.66
CA GLY A 74 44.77 8.16 5.33
C GLY A 74 43.76 9.31 5.28
N GLU A 75 44.20 10.49 5.77
CA GLU A 75 43.56 11.77 5.48
C GLU A 75 43.75 12.04 3.97
N GLU A 76 42.70 12.04 3.21
CA GLU A 76 42.54 12.94 2.08
C GLU A 76 41.03 13.15 1.92
N GLY A 77 40.64 14.39 2.18
CA GLY A 77 39.27 14.86 2.05
C GLY A 77 38.82 14.73 0.60
N ALA A 78 37.84 13.89 0.38
CA ALA A 78 36.91 14.10 -0.71
C ALA A 78 35.80 15.00 -0.15
N GLU A 79 35.94 16.30 -0.42
CA GLU A 79 34.81 17.20 -0.45
C GLU A 79 33.77 16.53 -1.39
N LEU A 80 32.72 16.01 -0.79
CA LEU A 80 31.47 15.80 -1.51
C LEU A 80 31.03 17.19 -1.91
N GLU A 81 31.28 17.56 -3.16
CA GLU A 81 30.62 18.68 -3.76
C GLU A 81 29.10 18.38 -3.64
N GLU A 82 28.43 19.10 -2.77
CA GLU A 82 27.02 19.39 -2.86
C GLU A 82 26.79 20.17 -4.18
N GLY A 83 26.78 19.45 -5.26
CA GLY A 83 26.30 19.88 -6.57
C GLY A 83 24.96 19.25 -6.83
N GLY A 84 24.06 19.33 -5.87
CA GLY A 84 22.63 19.29 -6.10
C GLY A 84 22.24 20.72 -6.43
N GLU A 85 22.12 21.06 -7.72
CA GLU A 85 21.23 22.11 -8.14
C GLU A 85 19.91 21.83 -7.41
N ALA A 86 19.44 22.81 -6.65
CA ALA A 86 18.11 22.76 -6.07
C ALA A 86 17.17 22.55 -7.27
N GLU A 87 16.73 21.34 -7.46
CA GLU A 87 15.57 21.04 -8.28
C GLU A 87 14.48 21.90 -7.71
N GLU A 88 13.89 22.75 -8.54
CA GLU A 88 12.73 23.56 -8.19
C GLU A 88 11.74 22.61 -7.52
N GLY A 89 11.24 22.98 -6.33
CA GLY A 89 10.51 22.12 -5.44
C GLY A 89 9.44 21.32 -6.15
N GLY A 90 9.32 20.03 -5.78
CA GLY A 90 8.31 19.14 -6.34
C GLY A 90 6.89 19.67 -6.11
N PRO A 91 5.86 19.06 -6.71
CA PRO A 91 4.48 19.52 -6.57
C PRO A 91 3.98 19.62 -5.12
N GLY A 92 4.65 18.95 -4.17
CA GLY A 92 4.38 19.07 -2.74
C GLY A 92 5.03 20.28 -2.03
N ASP A 93 6.01 20.95 -2.65
CA ASP A 93 6.76 22.06 -2.05
C ASP A 93 6.12 23.44 -2.32
N ILE A 94 4.79 23.52 -2.28
CA ILE A 94 4.02 24.76 -2.49
C ILE A 94 3.98 25.57 -1.20
N PRO A 95 4.30 26.89 -1.22
CA PRO A 95 4.14 27.78 -0.08
C PRO A 95 2.68 27.81 0.41
N GLU A 96 2.46 27.96 1.72
CA GLU A 96 1.12 27.97 2.32
C GLU A 96 0.16 29.04 1.72
N ASP A 97 0.68 30.12 1.20
CA ASP A 97 -0.08 31.20 0.56
C ASP A 97 -0.44 30.94 -0.92
N GLU A 98 0.08 29.87 -1.51
CA GLU A 98 -0.16 29.44 -2.89
C GLU A 98 -0.92 28.10 -2.96
N ILE A 99 -1.35 27.55 -1.81
CA ILE A 99 -2.14 26.31 -1.79
C ILE A 99 -3.52 26.57 -2.38
N GLU A 100 -3.87 25.78 -3.39
CA GLU A 100 -5.19 25.74 -4.01
C GLU A 100 -5.91 24.45 -3.63
N TYR A 101 -7.25 24.52 -3.60
CA TYR A 101 -8.09 23.39 -3.25
C TYR A 101 -8.99 23.03 -4.43
N PHE A 102 -9.16 21.74 -4.67
CA PHE A 102 -9.94 21.19 -5.77
C PHE A 102 -10.97 20.18 -5.26
N ASP A 103 -12.17 20.22 -5.83
CA ASP A 103 -13.24 19.28 -5.52
C ASP A 103 -12.99 17.93 -6.21
N VAL A 104 -12.69 16.88 -5.44
CA VAL A 104 -12.46 15.54 -5.96
C VAL A 104 -13.55 14.58 -5.46
N GLU A 105 -14.28 13.97 -6.39
CA GLU A 105 -15.27 12.94 -6.11
C GLU A 105 -14.60 11.56 -6.07
N PHE A 106 -14.62 10.91 -4.93
CA PHE A 106 -14.22 9.52 -4.79
C PHE A 106 -15.42 8.61 -5.05
N VAL A 107 -15.51 8.08 -6.27
CA VAL A 107 -16.68 7.34 -6.76
C VAL A 107 -17.02 6.13 -5.90
N LYS A 108 -16.04 5.34 -5.46
CA LYS A 108 -16.25 4.16 -4.60
C LYS A 108 -16.70 4.51 -3.19
N GLN A 109 -16.30 5.64 -2.66
CA GLN A 109 -16.72 6.16 -1.36
C GLN A 109 -18.05 6.92 -1.45
N GLY A 110 -18.38 7.45 -2.64
CA GLY A 110 -19.59 8.23 -2.89
C GLY A 110 -19.53 9.59 -2.21
N GLU A 111 -18.35 10.14 -2.00
CA GLU A 111 -18.10 11.42 -1.34
C GLU A 111 -17.23 12.33 -2.19
N THR A 112 -17.52 13.63 -2.16
CA THR A 112 -16.69 14.67 -2.74
C THR A 112 -16.01 15.44 -1.63
N ILE A 113 -14.69 15.59 -1.71
CA ILE A 113 -13.90 16.34 -0.73
C ILE A 113 -13.01 17.36 -1.41
N GLU A 114 -12.70 18.46 -0.71
CA GLU A 114 -11.72 19.45 -1.16
C GLU A 114 -10.32 18.92 -0.85
N LEU A 115 -9.49 18.73 -1.88
CA LEU A 115 -8.10 18.30 -1.78
C LEU A 115 -7.16 19.48 -2.04
N ALA A 116 -6.15 19.61 -1.19
CA ALA A 116 -5.07 20.57 -1.36
C ALA A 116 -4.06 20.10 -2.43
N ASN A 117 -3.53 21.03 -3.20
CA ASN A 117 -2.58 20.72 -4.29
C ASN A 117 -1.13 20.48 -3.83
N ASN A 118 -0.84 20.60 -2.54
CA ASN A 118 0.47 20.34 -1.93
C ASN A 118 0.56 18.98 -1.24
N GLU A 119 -0.51 18.19 -1.23
CA GLU A 119 -0.56 16.86 -0.63
C GLU A 119 -1.09 15.83 -1.63
N THR A 120 -0.66 14.58 -1.47
CA THR A 120 -1.07 13.51 -2.40
C THR A 120 -2.53 13.11 -2.20
N ILE A 121 -3.17 12.65 -3.27
CA ILE A 121 -4.56 12.15 -3.23
C ILE A 121 -4.69 11.00 -2.22
N LEU A 122 -3.67 10.12 -2.12
CA LEU A 122 -3.68 9.01 -1.19
C LEU A 122 -3.68 9.48 0.27
N GLU A 123 -2.78 10.41 0.63
CA GLU A 123 -2.66 10.91 2.00
C GLU A 123 -3.93 11.60 2.47
N GLN A 124 -4.48 12.49 1.64
CA GLN A 124 -5.71 13.21 1.96
C GLN A 124 -6.93 12.27 2.05
N GLY A 125 -6.99 11.21 1.23
CA GLY A 125 -8.02 10.17 1.34
C GLY A 125 -7.89 9.35 2.64
N GLU A 126 -6.66 9.05 3.07
CA GLU A 126 -6.41 8.37 4.35
C GLU A 126 -6.78 9.25 5.55
N GLU A 127 -6.62 10.58 5.46
CA GLU A 127 -7.06 11.53 6.50
C GLU A 127 -8.58 11.52 6.71
N GLN A 128 -9.36 11.19 5.66
CA GLN A 128 -10.80 10.95 5.78
C GLN A 128 -11.13 9.62 6.51
N GLY A 129 -10.09 8.81 6.81
CA GLY A 129 -10.24 7.50 7.43
C GLY A 129 -10.57 6.39 6.43
N TRP A 130 -10.34 6.59 5.14
CA TRP A 130 -10.54 5.57 4.12
C TRP A 130 -9.33 4.65 4.01
N ASP A 131 -9.57 3.36 3.82
CA ASP A 131 -8.55 2.35 3.57
C ASP A 131 -8.31 2.25 2.06
N LEU A 132 -7.53 3.18 1.52
CA LEU A 132 -7.18 3.20 0.10
C LEU A 132 -6.03 2.23 -0.19
N PRO A 133 -6.05 1.54 -1.34
CA PRO A 133 -5.00 0.57 -1.65
C PRO A 133 -3.66 1.25 -1.94
N TYR A 134 -2.59 0.76 -1.34
CA TYR A 134 -1.20 1.16 -1.64
C TYR A 134 -0.20 0.07 -1.25
N ALA A 135 1.07 0.20 -1.72
CA ALA A 135 2.16 -0.67 -1.31
C ALA A 135 3.49 0.08 -1.12
N CYS A 136 3.96 0.84 -2.13
CA CYS A 136 5.30 1.46 -2.09
C CYS A 136 5.30 2.93 -1.65
N ARG A 137 4.25 3.71 -1.93
CA ARG A 137 4.14 5.17 -1.75
C ARG A 137 5.22 6.00 -2.47
N GLN A 138 5.79 5.48 -3.56
CA GLN A 138 6.94 6.07 -4.26
C GLN A 138 6.77 6.08 -5.78
N GLY A 139 5.55 5.86 -6.30
CA GLY A 139 5.29 5.79 -7.73
C GLY A 139 5.93 4.60 -8.46
N GLN A 140 6.42 3.59 -7.73
CA GLN A 140 7.16 2.43 -8.28
C GLN A 140 6.32 1.13 -8.35
N CYS A 141 5.02 1.22 -8.16
CA CYS A 141 4.09 0.11 -8.31
C CYS A 141 2.69 0.65 -8.64
N VAL A 142 1.82 -0.22 -9.14
CA VAL A 142 0.44 0.13 -9.52
C VAL A 142 -0.59 -0.14 -8.40
N SER A 143 -0.16 -0.47 -7.19
CA SER A 143 -1.09 -0.84 -6.10
C SER A 143 -2.01 0.30 -5.66
N CYS A 144 -1.59 1.55 -5.83
CA CYS A 144 -2.38 2.73 -5.53
C CYS A 144 -3.04 3.34 -6.78
N ALA A 145 -3.07 2.60 -7.88
CA ALA A 145 -3.67 3.11 -9.11
C ALA A 145 -5.16 3.40 -8.93
N GLY A 146 -5.61 4.40 -9.64
CA GLY A 146 -7.01 4.76 -9.78
C GLY A 146 -7.25 5.31 -11.18
N GLN A 147 -8.50 5.35 -11.60
CA GLN A 147 -8.90 5.88 -12.88
C GLN A 147 -9.73 7.16 -12.70
N ILE A 148 -9.32 8.23 -13.35
CA ILE A 148 -10.09 9.47 -13.44
C ILE A 148 -11.24 9.26 -14.40
N THR A 149 -12.47 9.38 -13.89
CA THR A 149 -13.69 9.07 -14.66
C THR A 149 -14.28 10.31 -15.33
N SER A 150 -13.71 11.49 -15.09
CA SER A 150 -14.12 12.75 -15.76
C SER A 150 -13.77 12.78 -17.25
N GLY A 151 -12.94 11.85 -17.72
CA GLY A 151 -12.49 11.72 -19.11
C GLY A 151 -11.31 12.62 -19.43
N GLY A 152 -10.49 12.22 -20.41
CA GLY A 152 -9.26 12.92 -20.79
C GLY A 152 -8.00 12.30 -20.18
N ASN A 153 -6.86 12.92 -20.42
CA ASN A 153 -5.58 12.49 -19.88
C ASN A 153 -5.50 12.79 -18.38
N ALA A 154 -4.90 11.91 -17.60
CA ALA A 154 -4.72 12.10 -16.16
C ALA A 154 -3.94 13.38 -15.83
N GLU A 155 -2.97 13.76 -16.65
CA GLU A 155 -2.16 14.97 -16.48
C GLU A 155 -2.95 16.28 -16.62
N ASP A 156 -4.17 16.26 -17.19
CA ASP A 156 -5.07 17.42 -17.20
C ASP A 156 -5.63 17.73 -15.79
N TYR A 157 -5.60 16.76 -14.88
CA TYR A 157 -6.23 16.84 -13.56
C TYR A 157 -5.24 16.74 -12.40
N VAL A 158 -4.11 16.05 -12.61
CA VAL A 158 -3.12 15.83 -11.57
C VAL A 158 -1.70 16.05 -12.08
N GLU A 159 -0.83 16.48 -11.19
CA GLU A 159 0.62 16.48 -11.41
C GLU A 159 1.25 15.35 -10.62
N HIS A 160 2.12 14.57 -11.26
CA HIS A 160 2.80 13.46 -10.60
C HIS A 160 4.21 13.83 -10.15
N ASP A 161 4.56 13.43 -8.93
CA ASP A 161 5.94 13.42 -8.47
C ASP A 161 6.51 11.99 -8.63
N ASN A 162 7.54 11.84 -9.50
CA ASN A 162 8.29 10.59 -9.66
C ASN A 162 7.44 9.35 -10.03
N GLN A 163 6.43 9.51 -10.89
CA GLN A 163 5.65 8.39 -11.46
C GLN A 163 6.53 7.57 -12.42
N GLN A 164 6.65 6.25 -12.24
CA GLN A 164 7.53 5.36 -13.01
C GLN A 164 6.84 4.14 -13.63
N MET A 165 5.54 3.96 -13.38
CA MET A 165 4.85 2.72 -13.70
C MET A 165 3.80 2.84 -14.78
N LEU A 166 3.22 4.02 -14.97
CA LEU A 166 2.22 4.27 -16.01
C LEU A 166 2.91 4.75 -17.29
N ASP A 167 2.50 4.21 -18.42
CA ASP A 167 2.91 4.71 -19.73
C ASP A 167 1.97 5.81 -20.25
N ASP A 168 2.35 6.44 -21.37
CA ASP A 168 1.57 7.54 -21.95
C ASP A 168 0.14 7.10 -22.35
N ALA A 169 -0.07 5.84 -22.73
CA ALA A 169 -1.38 5.33 -23.11
C ALA A 169 -2.30 5.14 -21.89
N GLU A 170 -1.74 4.69 -20.78
CA GLU A 170 -2.46 4.54 -19.51
C GLU A 170 -2.83 5.91 -18.93
N LEU A 171 -1.93 6.89 -19.01
CA LEU A 171 -2.22 8.29 -18.64
C LEU A 171 -3.32 8.90 -19.53
N ASP A 172 -3.31 8.62 -20.85
CA ASP A 172 -4.35 9.05 -21.81
C ASP A 172 -5.71 8.41 -21.50
N GLU A 173 -5.74 7.20 -20.91
CA GLU A 173 -6.94 6.51 -20.44
C GLU A 173 -7.42 6.99 -19.06
N GLY A 174 -6.70 7.93 -18.45
CA GLY A 174 -7.04 8.56 -17.18
C GLY A 174 -6.53 7.81 -15.95
N TYR A 175 -5.60 6.83 -16.10
CA TYR A 175 -4.99 6.19 -14.94
C TYR A 175 -4.01 7.09 -14.23
N THR A 176 -3.99 7.02 -12.90
CA THR A 176 -3.11 7.81 -12.03
C THR A 176 -2.63 6.98 -10.86
N LEU A 177 -1.46 7.32 -10.29
CA LEU A 177 -0.95 6.72 -9.05
C LEU A 177 -1.21 7.67 -7.88
N THR A 178 -2.24 7.42 -7.09
CA THR A 178 -2.71 8.32 -6.03
C THR A 178 -1.66 8.68 -4.98
N CYS A 179 -0.61 7.84 -4.79
CA CYS A 179 0.43 8.08 -3.80
C CYS A 179 1.49 9.12 -4.21
N VAL A 180 1.50 9.52 -5.48
CA VAL A 180 2.43 10.52 -6.05
C VAL A 180 1.70 11.52 -6.95
N ALA A 181 0.38 11.53 -6.91
CA ALA A 181 -0.47 12.44 -7.69
C ALA A 181 -1.01 13.55 -6.81
N TYR A 182 -0.83 14.78 -7.26
CA TYR A 182 -1.26 16.02 -6.61
C TYR A 182 -2.37 16.66 -7.45
N PRO A 183 -3.52 17.03 -6.88
CA PRO A 183 -4.64 17.58 -7.64
C PRO A 183 -4.31 18.95 -8.25
N ARG A 184 -4.79 19.18 -9.49
CA ARG A 184 -4.63 20.44 -10.23
C ARG A 184 -5.94 20.97 -10.83
N ALA A 185 -7.00 20.18 -10.72
CA ALA A 185 -8.34 20.53 -11.21
C ALA A 185 -9.38 19.74 -10.44
N ASP A 186 -10.66 20.04 -10.64
CA ASP A 186 -11.78 19.25 -10.13
C ASP A 186 -11.99 18.00 -10.99
N PHE A 187 -12.16 16.84 -10.39
CA PHE A 187 -12.39 15.58 -11.10
C PHE A 187 -13.08 14.51 -10.24
N ALA A 188 -13.47 13.43 -10.88
CA ALA A 188 -13.94 12.22 -10.20
C ALA A 188 -12.94 11.07 -10.42
N ILE A 189 -12.66 10.31 -9.36
CA ILE A 189 -11.69 9.20 -9.37
C ILE A 189 -12.31 7.91 -8.82
N GLU A 190 -12.03 6.80 -9.49
CA GLU A 190 -12.31 5.45 -9.01
C GLU A 190 -11.00 4.82 -8.54
N THR A 191 -10.80 4.75 -7.22
CA THR A 191 -9.55 4.26 -6.59
C THR A 191 -9.46 2.74 -6.62
N GLY A 192 -8.23 2.19 -6.74
CA GLY A 192 -8.00 0.75 -6.81
C GLY A 192 -8.38 0.12 -8.14
N GLU A 193 -8.44 0.91 -9.22
CA GLU A 193 -8.51 0.45 -10.60
C GLU A 193 -7.11 0.51 -11.19
N ALA A 194 -6.59 -0.63 -11.62
CA ALA A 194 -5.28 -0.76 -12.27
C ALA A 194 -5.46 -0.93 -13.78
N PRO A 195 -4.53 -0.40 -14.60
CA PRO A 195 -4.53 -0.55 -16.05
C PRO A 195 -4.31 -1.99 -16.50
#